data_40e49a047281985f21314fef18d68ef8
#
_entry.id   40e49a047281985f21314fef18d68ef8
#
_cell.length_a   1.000
_cell.length_b   1.000
_cell.length_c   1.000
_cell.angle_alpha   90.00
_cell.angle_beta   90.00
_cell.angle_gamma   90.00
#
_symmetry.space_group_name_H-M   'P 1'
#
loop_
_entity.id
_entity.type
_entity.pdbx_description
1 polymer ?
#
loop_
_entity_poly.entity_id
_entity_poly.type
_entity_poly.pdbx_seq_one_letter_code
_entity_poly.pdbx_strand_id
1 'polypeptide(L)'
;MSEEMMQTSPFECPAWFDGKKINETVFCEEFLRDYPMVTVNDAFFTVNGRVHDENRLKKVIYDRIKYYVTSGVAKKVTNLLDVMRMECCTAKLSLYQDRIHVANGTYYLNGTFSPEKDFCRNRLPVAYNPDAPQPVTWLHFLSQLLEPEDILTLQEFMGYCFIPSTKGQKMLLLIGKGGEGKSRIGIVLRALLGSNMNTGSIAKVETSPFARADLEHELVMLDDDMKLEALPQTNNIKAIITAELPMDLEKKGQQSYQGDLYVRFIGLGNGVLQSLYDRSVGFFRRQIILSTKEKDPNRKDDPY
;
A
#
# COMPACT_ATOMS: atom_id res chain seq x y z
N MET A 1 16.24 -65.87 11.23
CA MET A 1 16.78 -65.11 10.06
C MET A 1 15.58 -64.47 9.46
N SER A 2 15.41 -63.21 9.49
CA SER A 2 16.22 -62.00 9.47
C SER A 2 15.31 -60.87 9.91
N GLU A 3 15.61 -60.09 10.89
CA GLU A 3 16.38 -58.87 10.85
C GLU A 3 15.71 -57.80 10.00
N GLU A 4 15.19 -56.84 10.76
CA GLU A 4 15.58 -55.44 10.73
C GLU A 4 15.37 -54.72 9.41
N MET A 5 14.28 -54.09 9.32
CA MET A 5 14.24 -52.76 8.73
C MET A 5 13.68 -51.80 9.75
N MET A 6 14.57 -51.28 10.63
CA MET A 6 14.39 -49.99 11.25
C MET A 6 14.33 -48.94 10.13
N GLN A 7 13.14 -48.56 9.77
CA GLN A 7 12.93 -47.31 9.04
C GLN A 7 13.31 -46.15 9.96
N THR A 8 14.53 -45.67 9.79
CA THR A 8 14.96 -44.38 10.31
C THR A 8 13.97 -43.33 9.78
N SER A 9 13.24 -42.75 10.72
CA SER A 9 12.37 -41.59 10.45
C SER A 9 13.20 -40.50 9.78
N PRO A 10 12.83 -39.97 8.60
CA PRO A 10 13.61 -38.96 7.89
C PRO A 10 13.43 -37.53 8.44
N PHE A 11 12.86 -37.38 9.62
CA PHE A 11 12.69 -36.07 10.26
C PHE A 11 13.59 -35.97 11.49
N GLU A 12 14.76 -35.36 11.31
CA GLU A 12 15.50 -34.83 12.46
C GLU A 12 14.58 -33.87 13.23
N CYS A 13 14.50 -34.06 14.55
CA CYS A 13 13.70 -33.21 15.42
C CYS A 13 14.29 -31.79 15.35
N PRO A 14 13.52 -30.78 14.98
CA PRO A 14 14.07 -29.44 14.86
C PRO A 14 14.54 -28.92 16.22
N ALA A 15 15.57 -28.06 16.24
CA ALA A 15 16.20 -27.57 17.47
C ALA A 15 15.21 -26.83 18.40
N TRP A 16 14.15 -26.26 17.84
CA TRP A 16 13.09 -25.58 18.59
C TRP A 16 12.06 -26.51 19.23
N PHE A 17 12.14 -27.84 19.05
CA PHE A 17 11.18 -28.79 19.62
C PHE A 17 11.88 -29.89 20.44
N ASP A 18 11.56 -29.98 21.71
CA ASP A 18 12.16 -30.94 22.67
C ASP A 18 11.44 -32.30 22.73
N GLY A 19 10.50 -32.56 21.82
CA GLY A 19 9.64 -33.74 21.84
C GLY A 19 8.31 -33.54 22.59
N LYS A 20 8.14 -32.43 23.32
CA LYS A 20 6.93 -32.10 24.09
C LYS A 20 6.50 -30.64 23.91
N LYS A 21 7.44 -29.72 23.87
CA LYS A 21 7.18 -28.27 23.83
C LYS A 21 8.02 -27.60 22.76
N ILE A 22 7.50 -26.49 22.27
CA ILE A 22 8.24 -25.58 21.40
C ILE A 22 9.04 -24.62 22.28
N ASN A 23 10.35 -24.51 22.01
CA ASN A 23 11.14 -23.37 22.46
C ASN A 23 10.84 -22.19 21.53
N GLU A 24 10.05 -21.23 22.03
CA GLU A 24 9.49 -20.14 21.22
C GLU A 24 10.59 -19.22 20.69
N THR A 25 11.62 -18.93 21.50
CA THR A 25 12.76 -18.09 21.08
C THR A 25 13.53 -18.74 19.94
N VAL A 26 13.96 -20.02 20.12
CA VAL A 26 14.70 -20.73 19.06
C VAL A 26 13.86 -20.86 17.79
N PHE A 27 12.56 -21.11 17.93
CA PHE A 27 11.65 -21.13 16.76
C PHE A 27 11.63 -19.81 16.04
N CYS A 28 11.50 -18.69 16.75
CA CYS A 28 11.46 -17.36 16.16
C CYS A 28 12.78 -16.98 15.50
N GLU A 29 13.91 -17.29 16.13
CA GLU A 29 15.24 -17.06 15.54
C GLU A 29 15.43 -17.81 14.22
N GLU A 30 15.06 -19.10 14.16
CA GLU A 30 15.12 -19.89 12.93
C GLU A 30 14.13 -19.39 11.88
N PHE A 31 12.90 -19.05 12.30
CA PHE A 31 11.88 -18.54 11.40
C PHE A 31 12.30 -17.21 10.76
N LEU A 32 12.82 -16.27 11.56
CA LEU A 32 13.28 -14.97 11.10
C LEU A 32 14.55 -15.05 10.23
N ARG A 33 15.34 -16.10 10.36
CA ARG A 33 16.45 -16.38 9.45
C ARG A 33 15.96 -16.75 8.06
N ASP A 34 14.92 -17.60 7.98
CA ASP A 34 14.34 -18.04 6.72
C ASP A 34 13.41 -16.98 6.08
N TYR A 35 12.73 -16.22 6.94
CA TYR A 35 11.77 -15.15 6.57
C TYR A 35 12.14 -13.86 7.31
N PRO A 36 13.17 -13.15 6.82
CA PRO A 36 13.61 -11.90 7.46
C PRO A 36 12.49 -10.85 7.48
N MET A 37 12.17 -10.36 8.67
CA MET A 37 11.12 -9.35 8.90
C MET A 37 11.56 -8.38 9.98
N VAL A 38 10.95 -7.19 9.96
CA VAL A 38 10.99 -6.21 11.04
C VAL A 38 9.58 -5.77 11.39
N THR A 39 9.36 -5.36 12.63
CA THR A 39 8.06 -4.85 13.09
C THR A 39 8.19 -3.41 13.53
N VAL A 40 7.28 -2.58 13.05
CA VAL A 40 7.12 -1.17 13.45
C VAL A 40 5.64 -0.91 13.70
N ASN A 41 5.29 -0.38 14.85
CA ASN A 41 3.89 -0.10 15.25
C ASN A 41 2.96 -1.31 15.00
N ASP A 42 3.38 -2.50 15.47
CA ASP A 42 2.69 -3.79 15.30
C ASP A 42 2.57 -4.32 13.86
N ALA A 43 2.97 -3.57 12.86
CA ALA A 43 2.95 -4.02 11.48
C ALA A 43 4.26 -4.70 11.08
N PHE A 44 4.17 -5.87 10.43
CA PHE A 44 5.33 -6.57 9.87
C PHE A 44 5.72 -6.00 8.50
N PHE A 45 7.02 -5.86 8.30
CA PHE A 45 7.63 -5.44 7.04
C PHE A 45 8.73 -6.42 6.64
N THR A 46 8.79 -6.71 5.35
CA THR A 46 9.83 -7.52 4.71
C THR A 46 10.56 -6.68 3.67
N VAL A 47 11.53 -7.27 3.00
CA VAL A 47 12.11 -6.67 1.78
C VAL A 47 11.09 -6.48 0.65
N ASN A 48 9.92 -7.09 0.75
CA ASN A 48 8.81 -6.91 -0.21
C ASN A 48 7.75 -5.89 0.26
N GLY A 49 8.06 -5.12 1.30
CA GLY A 49 7.15 -4.13 1.88
C GLY A 49 6.31 -4.67 3.02
N ARG A 50 5.21 -3.97 3.34
CA ARG A 50 4.30 -4.32 4.43
C ARG A 50 3.62 -5.68 4.21
N VAL A 51 3.51 -6.46 5.26
CA VAL A 51 2.67 -7.67 5.29
C VAL A 51 1.22 -7.26 5.58
N HIS A 52 0.38 -7.23 4.56
CA HIS A 52 -1.03 -6.81 4.68
C HIS A 52 -1.94 -7.92 5.23
N ASP A 53 -1.58 -9.18 5.02
CA ASP A 53 -2.35 -10.35 5.48
C ASP A 53 -1.52 -11.23 6.39
N GLU A 54 -1.65 -11.02 7.70
CA GLU A 54 -0.97 -11.84 8.71
C GLU A 54 -1.46 -13.30 8.72
N ASN A 55 -2.61 -13.62 8.12
CA ASN A 55 -3.06 -15.00 8.04
C ASN A 55 -2.12 -15.86 7.18
N ARG A 56 -1.45 -15.25 6.21
CA ARG A 56 -0.40 -15.94 5.44
C ARG A 56 0.79 -16.31 6.32
N LEU A 57 1.23 -15.42 7.21
CA LEU A 57 2.28 -15.73 8.20
C LEU A 57 1.82 -16.83 9.16
N LYS A 58 0.60 -16.71 9.69
CA LYS A 58 0.01 -17.76 10.55
C LYS A 58 -0.04 -19.10 9.83
N LYS A 59 -0.35 -19.11 8.53
CA LYS A 59 -0.34 -20.34 7.74
C LYS A 59 1.05 -20.94 7.61
N VAL A 60 2.08 -20.15 7.37
CA VAL A 60 3.47 -20.63 7.31
C VAL A 60 3.92 -21.17 8.66
N ILE A 61 3.62 -20.47 9.77
CA ILE A 61 3.89 -20.95 11.13
C ILE A 61 3.17 -22.28 11.38
N TYR A 62 1.87 -22.34 11.07
CA TYR A 62 1.07 -23.56 11.20
C TYR A 62 1.70 -24.73 10.43
N ASP A 63 2.07 -24.54 9.18
CA ASP A 63 2.65 -25.60 8.35
C ASP A 63 3.98 -26.10 8.93
N ARG A 64 4.76 -25.24 9.60
CA ARG A 64 6.02 -25.61 10.24
C ARG A 64 5.82 -26.42 11.53
N ILE A 65 4.77 -26.15 12.31
CA ILE A 65 4.56 -26.79 13.64
C ILE A 65 3.54 -27.92 13.66
N LYS A 66 2.68 -28.07 12.66
CA LYS A 66 1.52 -28.99 12.66
C LYS A 66 1.84 -30.45 12.91
N TYR A 67 3.04 -30.90 12.59
CA TYR A 67 3.48 -32.28 12.83
C TYR A 67 4.06 -32.52 14.23
N TYR A 68 4.33 -31.45 14.96
CA TYR A 68 4.95 -31.50 16.29
C TYR A 68 3.95 -31.13 17.39
N VAL A 69 2.91 -30.38 17.06
CA VAL A 69 1.90 -29.91 18.03
C VAL A 69 0.56 -30.49 17.67
N THR A 70 0.05 -31.39 18.54
CA THR A 70 -1.20 -32.11 18.28
C THR A 70 -2.44 -31.46 18.92
N SER A 71 -2.27 -30.49 19.82
CA SER A 71 -3.37 -29.82 20.50
C SER A 71 -3.07 -28.33 20.71
N GLY A 72 -4.12 -27.49 20.70
CA GLY A 72 -3.99 -26.05 20.91
C GLY A 72 -3.20 -25.33 19.83
N VAL A 73 -3.10 -25.89 18.63
CA VAL A 73 -2.24 -25.41 17.52
C VAL A 73 -2.54 -23.95 17.17
N ALA A 74 -3.82 -23.57 17.09
CA ALA A 74 -4.22 -22.21 16.75
C ALA A 74 -3.69 -21.17 17.77
N LYS A 75 -3.79 -21.48 19.08
CA LYS A 75 -3.25 -20.63 20.13
C LYS A 75 -1.72 -20.56 20.07
N LYS A 76 -1.06 -21.69 19.78
CA LYS A 76 0.40 -21.74 19.65
C LYS A 76 0.88 -20.91 18.46
N VAL A 77 0.21 -20.97 17.32
CA VAL A 77 0.50 -20.12 16.13
C VAL A 77 0.38 -18.63 16.49
N THR A 78 -0.66 -18.24 17.21
CA THR A 78 -0.83 -16.84 17.63
C THR A 78 0.27 -16.40 18.59
N ASN A 79 0.59 -17.21 19.62
CA ASN A 79 1.67 -16.91 20.55
C ASN A 79 3.03 -16.77 19.85
N LEU A 80 3.35 -17.66 18.91
CA LEU A 80 4.60 -17.59 18.15
C LEU A 80 4.66 -16.32 17.30
N LEU A 81 3.55 -15.91 16.69
CA LEU A 81 3.48 -14.66 15.94
C LEU A 81 3.71 -13.44 16.85
N ASP A 82 3.15 -13.47 18.07
CA ASP A 82 3.32 -12.39 19.04
C ASP A 82 4.77 -12.32 19.56
N VAL A 83 5.41 -13.48 19.81
CA VAL A 83 6.84 -13.52 20.15
C VAL A 83 7.70 -12.99 19.00
N MET A 84 7.44 -13.40 17.76
CA MET A 84 8.15 -12.86 16.59
C MET A 84 7.99 -11.34 16.47
N ARG A 85 6.79 -10.80 16.77
CA ARG A 85 6.55 -9.35 16.75
C ARG A 85 7.44 -8.61 17.76
N MET A 86 7.73 -9.22 18.92
CA MET A 86 8.66 -8.66 19.89
C MET A 86 10.12 -8.82 19.46
N GLU A 87 10.51 -10.00 18.97
CA GLU A 87 11.89 -10.32 18.56
C GLU A 87 12.39 -9.43 17.41
N CYS A 88 11.54 -9.17 16.42
CA CYS A 88 11.93 -8.35 15.27
C CYS A 88 11.49 -6.88 15.37
N CYS A 89 11.12 -6.41 16.58
CA CYS A 89 10.72 -5.04 16.83
C CYS A 89 11.88 -4.06 16.59
N THR A 90 11.63 -3.04 15.81
CA THR A 90 12.57 -1.95 15.58
C THR A 90 11.90 -0.60 15.82
N ALA A 91 12.67 0.35 16.32
CA ALA A 91 12.15 1.68 16.68
C ALA A 91 11.64 2.46 15.45
N LYS A 92 12.24 2.25 14.27
CA LYS A 92 11.88 2.97 13.07
C LYS A 92 12.34 2.24 11.81
N LEU A 93 11.44 2.16 10.82
CA LEU A 93 11.80 1.81 9.45
C LEU A 93 11.87 3.11 8.63
N SER A 94 13.01 3.38 8.02
CA SER A 94 13.27 4.62 7.29
C SER A 94 12.27 4.84 6.16
N LEU A 95 11.85 6.09 5.98
CA LEU A 95 10.99 6.54 4.92
C LEU A 95 11.83 7.26 3.87
N TYR A 96 12.18 6.55 2.81
CA TYR A 96 13.04 7.08 1.76
C TYR A 96 12.22 7.86 0.73
N GLN A 97 12.59 9.11 0.48
CA GLN A 97 11.93 9.99 -0.49
C GLN A 97 12.75 10.20 -1.78
N ASP A 98 13.93 9.59 -1.86
CA ASP A 98 14.89 9.69 -2.95
C ASP A 98 14.88 8.48 -3.89
N ARG A 99 13.99 7.52 -3.63
CA ARG A 99 13.96 6.24 -4.34
C ARG A 99 12.57 5.62 -4.40
N ILE A 100 12.40 4.72 -5.36
CA ILE A 100 11.20 3.91 -5.56
C ILE A 100 11.61 2.44 -5.40
N HIS A 101 11.01 1.75 -4.44
CA HIS A 101 11.21 0.31 -4.28
C HIS A 101 10.28 -0.42 -5.25
N VAL A 102 10.85 -1.12 -6.21
CA VAL A 102 10.13 -1.91 -7.25
C VAL A 102 10.32 -3.41 -7.02
N ALA A 103 9.56 -4.24 -7.70
CA ALA A 103 9.55 -5.69 -7.47
C ALA A 103 10.92 -6.34 -7.61
N ASN A 104 11.79 -5.85 -8.51
CA ASN A 104 13.11 -6.41 -8.81
C ASN A 104 14.29 -5.61 -8.23
N GLY A 105 14.04 -4.60 -7.37
CA GLY A 105 15.13 -3.82 -6.78
C GLY A 105 14.70 -2.43 -6.29
N THR A 106 15.59 -1.47 -6.42
CA THR A 106 15.39 -0.08 -6.01
C THR A 106 15.84 0.87 -7.12
N TYR A 107 14.93 1.72 -7.57
CA TYR A 107 15.20 2.79 -8.53
C TYR A 107 15.41 4.10 -7.75
N TYR A 108 16.53 4.74 -7.95
CA TYR A 108 16.86 6.03 -7.34
C TYR A 108 16.45 7.18 -8.25
N LEU A 109 15.97 8.29 -7.67
CA LEU A 109 15.52 9.46 -8.44
C LEU A 109 16.65 10.17 -9.21
N ASN A 110 17.91 9.82 -8.94
CA ASN A 110 19.05 10.25 -9.75
C ASN A 110 19.23 9.46 -11.06
N GLY A 111 18.34 8.50 -11.36
CA GLY A 111 18.36 7.68 -12.56
C GLY A 111 19.10 6.36 -12.44
N THR A 112 19.65 6.01 -11.26
CA THR A 112 20.34 4.72 -11.06
C THR A 112 19.39 3.62 -10.57
N PHE A 113 19.73 2.36 -10.83
CA PHE A 113 18.99 1.20 -10.36
C PHE A 113 19.92 0.20 -9.65
N SER A 114 19.45 -0.34 -8.53
CA SER A 114 20.10 -1.46 -7.82
C SER A 114 19.14 -2.64 -7.75
N PRO A 115 19.59 -3.87 -8.06
CA PRO A 115 18.79 -5.08 -7.88
C PRO A 115 18.63 -5.49 -6.40
N GLU A 116 19.37 -4.85 -5.50
CA GLU A 116 19.29 -5.11 -4.06
C GLU A 116 17.96 -4.63 -3.48
N LYS A 117 17.44 -5.41 -2.53
CA LYS A 117 16.18 -5.13 -1.86
C LYS A 117 16.42 -4.89 -0.38
N ASP A 118 16.23 -3.65 0.03
CA ASP A 118 16.20 -3.28 1.44
C ASP A 118 14.80 -3.48 2.04
N PHE A 119 14.74 -3.55 3.36
CA PHE A 119 13.47 -3.40 4.07
C PHE A 119 12.85 -2.04 3.75
N CYS A 120 11.58 -2.03 3.40
CA CYS A 120 10.89 -0.81 3.04
C CYS A 120 9.41 -0.87 3.46
N ARG A 121 8.81 0.31 3.63
CA ARG A 121 7.37 0.39 3.92
C ARG A 121 6.51 0.09 2.70
N ASN A 122 6.96 0.58 1.55
CA ASN A 122 6.22 0.51 0.30
C ASN A 122 7.12 -0.06 -0.79
N ARG A 123 6.77 -1.23 -1.31
CA ARG A 123 7.35 -1.80 -2.52
C ARG A 123 6.27 -1.97 -3.57
N LEU A 124 6.52 -1.46 -4.76
CA LEU A 124 5.61 -1.60 -5.88
C LEU A 124 5.70 -3.04 -6.45
N PRO A 125 4.57 -3.63 -6.85
CA PRO A 125 4.55 -4.99 -7.39
C PRO A 125 5.11 -5.09 -8.81
N VAL A 126 5.44 -3.97 -9.44
CA VAL A 126 5.96 -3.90 -10.81
C VAL A 126 7.48 -3.87 -10.82
N ALA A 127 8.08 -4.54 -11.81
CA ALA A 127 9.53 -4.53 -12.03
C ALA A 127 9.92 -3.30 -12.85
N TYR A 128 11.07 -2.72 -12.52
CA TYR A 128 11.72 -1.73 -13.37
C TYR A 128 12.36 -2.44 -14.57
N ASN A 129 12.06 -1.97 -15.77
CA ASN A 129 12.66 -2.39 -17.02
C ASN A 129 13.03 -1.15 -17.85
N PRO A 130 14.33 -0.83 -18.01
CA PRO A 130 14.76 0.32 -18.80
C PRO A 130 14.41 0.18 -20.29
N ASP A 131 14.29 -1.06 -20.78
CA ASP A 131 13.99 -1.36 -22.18
C ASP A 131 12.49 -1.60 -22.43
N ALA A 132 11.63 -1.21 -21.49
CA ALA A 132 10.19 -1.37 -21.64
C ALA A 132 9.68 -0.56 -22.86
N PRO A 133 8.88 -1.17 -23.74
CA PRO A 133 8.29 -0.45 -24.87
C PRO A 133 7.34 0.63 -24.39
N GLN A 134 7.17 1.65 -25.22
CA GLN A 134 6.16 2.68 -24.92
C GLN A 134 4.76 2.06 -24.78
N PRO A 135 3.97 2.46 -23.79
CA PRO A 135 2.62 1.96 -23.56
C PRO A 135 1.62 2.61 -24.52
N VAL A 136 1.69 2.24 -25.80
CA VAL A 136 0.95 2.90 -26.91
C VAL A 136 -0.56 2.95 -26.65
N THR A 137 -1.13 1.83 -26.21
CA THR A 137 -2.58 1.74 -25.90
C THR A 137 -2.97 2.70 -24.77
N TRP A 138 -2.15 2.80 -23.72
CA TRP A 138 -2.36 3.74 -22.62
C TRP A 138 -2.27 5.19 -23.07
N LEU A 139 -1.24 5.53 -23.86
CA LEU A 139 -1.07 6.90 -24.36
C LEU A 139 -2.20 7.27 -25.32
N HIS A 140 -2.66 6.34 -26.15
CA HIS A 140 -3.83 6.57 -27.02
C HIS A 140 -5.10 6.80 -26.18
N PHE A 141 -5.35 5.99 -25.17
CA PHE A 141 -6.48 6.19 -24.23
C PHE A 141 -6.42 7.59 -23.59
N LEU A 142 -5.24 7.98 -23.08
CA LEU A 142 -5.08 9.30 -22.45
C LEU A 142 -5.33 10.44 -23.44
N SER A 143 -4.89 10.33 -24.70
CA SER A 143 -5.12 11.35 -25.72
C SER A 143 -6.61 11.55 -26.06
N GLN A 144 -7.41 10.51 -25.85
CA GLN A 144 -8.88 10.61 -26.00
C GLN A 144 -9.55 11.18 -24.74
N LEU A 145 -8.91 11.08 -23.58
CA LEU A 145 -9.49 11.47 -22.31
C LEU A 145 -9.14 12.90 -21.89
N LEU A 146 -7.90 13.33 -22.14
CA LEU A 146 -7.31 14.56 -21.61
C LEU A 146 -6.66 15.40 -22.71
N GLU A 147 -6.51 16.71 -22.46
CA GLU A 147 -5.68 17.57 -23.26
C GLU A 147 -4.18 17.23 -23.08
N PRO A 148 -3.31 17.53 -24.08
CA PRO A 148 -1.90 17.13 -24.04
C PRO A 148 -1.13 17.60 -22.80
N GLU A 149 -1.35 18.83 -22.35
CA GLU A 149 -0.73 19.37 -21.13
C GLU A 149 -1.23 18.68 -19.85
N ASP A 150 -2.49 18.27 -19.82
CA ASP A 150 -3.08 17.55 -18.71
C ASP A 150 -2.55 16.11 -18.60
N ILE A 151 -2.19 15.50 -19.74
CA ILE A 151 -1.53 14.18 -19.76
C ILE A 151 -0.18 14.24 -19.07
N LEU A 152 0.63 15.27 -19.33
CA LEU A 152 1.93 15.47 -18.68
C LEU A 152 1.74 15.69 -17.18
N THR A 153 0.79 16.53 -16.79
CA THR A 153 0.46 16.77 -15.37
C THR A 153 0.01 15.49 -14.65
N LEU A 154 -0.83 14.68 -15.32
CA LEU A 154 -1.23 13.37 -14.77
C LEU A 154 -0.03 12.44 -14.61
N GLN A 155 0.87 12.37 -15.59
CA GLN A 155 2.07 11.53 -15.56
C GLN A 155 2.99 11.92 -14.41
N GLU A 156 3.25 13.21 -14.23
CA GLU A 156 4.06 13.74 -13.13
C GLU A 156 3.43 13.43 -11.77
N PHE A 157 2.12 13.61 -11.63
CA PHE A 157 1.40 13.29 -10.41
C PHE A 157 1.42 11.79 -10.10
N MET A 158 1.26 10.93 -11.10
CA MET A 158 1.39 9.47 -10.93
C MET A 158 2.80 9.09 -10.48
N GLY A 159 3.84 9.70 -11.06
CA GLY A 159 5.23 9.51 -10.63
C GLY A 159 5.45 9.95 -9.17
N TYR A 160 4.89 11.09 -8.78
CA TYR A 160 4.89 11.56 -7.39
C TYR A 160 4.22 10.60 -6.42
N CYS A 161 3.22 9.85 -6.87
CA CYS A 161 2.53 8.83 -6.07
C CYS A 161 3.41 7.61 -5.71
N PHE A 162 4.56 7.39 -6.35
CA PHE A 162 5.41 6.23 -6.09
C PHE A 162 6.38 6.42 -4.93
N ILE A 163 6.52 7.63 -4.42
CA ILE A 163 7.40 7.95 -3.29
C ILE A 163 6.59 8.38 -2.07
N PRO A 164 7.02 8.05 -0.84
CA PRO A 164 6.31 8.45 0.38
C PRO A 164 6.62 9.91 0.75
N SER A 165 6.14 10.86 -0.04
CA SER A 165 6.42 12.29 0.12
C SER A 165 5.14 13.12 -0.01
N THR A 166 5.00 14.13 0.84
CA THR A 166 3.93 15.12 0.79
C THR A 166 4.43 16.52 0.39
N LYS A 167 5.72 16.63 -0.01
CA LYS A 167 6.35 17.92 -0.36
C LYS A 167 5.62 18.71 -1.46
N GLY A 168 4.96 18.04 -2.38
CA GLY A 168 4.15 18.66 -3.42
C GLY A 168 2.88 19.32 -2.89
N GLN A 169 2.43 18.92 -1.69
CA GLN A 169 1.21 19.42 -1.03
C GLN A 169 -0.01 19.46 -1.97
N LYS A 170 -0.20 18.42 -2.78
CA LYS A 170 -1.23 18.35 -3.80
C LYS A 170 -2.05 17.07 -3.71
N MET A 171 -3.34 17.20 -4.00
CA MET A 171 -4.23 16.12 -4.40
C MET A 171 -4.63 16.31 -5.86
N LEU A 172 -5.01 15.22 -6.53
CA LEU A 172 -5.52 15.23 -7.88
C LEU A 172 -7.03 15.06 -7.89
N LEU A 173 -7.72 15.92 -8.63
CA LEU A 173 -9.14 15.78 -8.97
C LEU A 173 -9.26 15.64 -10.49
N LEU A 174 -9.87 14.53 -10.93
CA LEU A 174 -10.22 14.33 -12.33
C LEU A 174 -11.73 14.40 -12.47
N ILE A 175 -12.20 15.42 -13.20
CA ILE A 175 -13.61 15.79 -13.30
C ILE A 175 -14.10 15.59 -14.73
N GLY A 176 -15.31 15.05 -14.86
CA GLY A 176 -15.99 14.86 -16.14
C GLY A 176 -17.49 14.74 -15.99
N LYS A 177 -18.17 14.53 -17.12
CA LYS A 177 -19.64 14.41 -17.15
C LYS A 177 -20.15 13.00 -16.81
N GLY A 178 -19.28 11.98 -16.88
CA GLY A 178 -19.60 10.57 -16.69
C GLY A 178 -19.46 9.76 -17.99
N GLY A 179 -18.94 8.53 -17.85
CA GLY A 179 -18.78 7.62 -18.99
C GLY A 179 -17.55 7.84 -19.87
N GLU A 180 -16.66 8.79 -19.56
CA GLU A 180 -15.44 9.06 -20.34
C GLU A 180 -14.34 8.02 -20.13
N GLY A 181 -14.38 7.29 -19.00
CA GLY A 181 -13.40 6.26 -18.68
C GLY A 181 -12.41 6.64 -17.57
N LYS A 182 -12.68 7.64 -16.73
CA LYS A 182 -11.82 8.09 -15.61
C LYS A 182 -11.36 6.95 -14.72
N SER A 183 -12.25 6.02 -14.36
CA SER A 183 -11.93 4.87 -13.49
C SER A 183 -10.85 3.94 -14.05
N ARG A 184 -10.56 3.98 -15.36
CA ARG A 184 -9.44 3.22 -15.96
C ARG A 184 -8.08 3.69 -15.44
N ILE A 185 -7.95 4.99 -15.11
CA ILE A 185 -6.76 5.52 -14.43
C ILE A 185 -6.57 4.85 -13.06
N GLY A 186 -7.66 4.69 -12.32
CA GLY A 186 -7.65 3.96 -11.03
C GLY A 186 -7.18 2.51 -11.15
N ILE A 187 -7.60 1.81 -12.22
CA ILE A 187 -7.18 0.43 -12.49
C ILE A 187 -5.67 0.36 -12.77
N VAL A 188 -5.15 1.27 -13.60
CA VAL A 188 -3.70 1.34 -13.91
C VAL A 188 -2.90 1.67 -12.65
N LEU A 189 -3.35 2.65 -11.85
CA LEU A 189 -2.72 2.98 -10.58
C LEU A 189 -2.72 1.79 -9.62
N ARG A 190 -3.82 1.04 -9.52
CA ARG A 190 -3.91 -0.17 -8.71
C ARG A 190 -2.92 -1.23 -9.17
N ALA A 191 -2.75 -1.42 -10.47
CA ALA A 191 -1.78 -2.36 -11.02
C ALA A 191 -0.33 -1.95 -10.69
N LEU A 192 -0.02 -0.65 -10.69
CA LEU A 192 1.31 -0.11 -10.38
C LEU A 192 1.61 -0.12 -8.88
N LEU A 193 0.64 0.24 -8.04
CA LEU A 193 0.81 0.41 -6.60
C LEU A 193 0.52 -0.87 -5.79
N GLY A 194 -0.35 -1.73 -6.30
CA GLY A 194 -0.78 -2.94 -5.58
C GLY A 194 -1.45 -2.61 -4.26
N SER A 195 -0.95 -3.21 -3.20
CA SER A 195 -1.42 -3.03 -1.83
C SER A 195 -1.00 -1.71 -1.18
N ASN A 196 -0.22 -0.87 -1.86
CA ASN A 196 0.14 0.47 -1.36
C ASN A 196 -0.93 1.54 -1.71
N MET A 197 -2.08 1.11 -2.21
CA MET A 197 -3.18 1.98 -2.57
C MET A 197 -4.47 1.56 -1.89
N ASN A 198 -5.08 2.47 -1.13
CA ASN A 198 -6.41 2.32 -0.58
C ASN A 198 -7.47 2.89 -1.53
N THR A 199 -8.69 2.36 -1.46
CA THR A 199 -9.85 2.83 -2.24
C THR A 199 -11.02 3.05 -1.31
N GLY A 200 -11.68 4.19 -1.42
CA GLY A 200 -12.85 4.52 -0.58
C GLY A 200 -13.23 6.00 -0.69
N SER A 201 -14.01 6.50 0.25
CA SER A 201 -14.48 7.89 0.21
C SER A 201 -13.57 8.84 0.96
N ILE A 202 -13.09 9.88 0.27
CA ILE A 202 -12.31 10.99 0.86
C ILE A 202 -13.16 11.71 1.92
N ALA A 203 -14.47 11.85 1.73
CA ALA A 203 -15.36 12.44 2.72
C ALA A 203 -15.38 11.65 4.04
N LYS A 204 -15.25 10.31 3.98
CA LYS A 204 -15.15 9.46 5.17
C LYS A 204 -13.81 9.67 5.90
N VAL A 205 -12.73 9.94 5.19
CA VAL A 205 -11.43 10.25 5.79
C VAL A 205 -11.49 11.55 6.59
N GLU A 206 -12.20 12.57 6.11
CA GLU A 206 -12.41 13.82 6.85
C GLU A 206 -13.07 13.59 8.21
N THR A 207 -14.06 12.70 8.28
CA THR A 207 -14.94 12.57 9.45
C THR A 207 -14.56 11.44 10.41
N SER A 208 -13.80 10.44 9.97
CA SER A 208 -13.54 9.22 10.76
C SER A 208 -12.05 8.99 11.04
N PRO A 209 -11.63 8.93 12.32
CA PRO A 209 -10.26 8.58 12.68
C PRO A 209 -9.88 7.14 12.29
N PHE A 210 -10.85 6.23 12.23
CA PHE A 210 -10.65 4.86 11.72
C PHE A 210 -10.27 4.86 10.24
N ALA A 211 -11.01 5.65 9.42
CA ALA A 211 -10.69 5.76 7.99
C ALA A 211 -9.31 6.42 7.76
N ARG A 212 -8.87 7.31 8.66
CA ARG A 212 -7.50 7.84 8.61
C ARG A 212 -6.46 6.78 8.97
N ALA A 213 -6.73 5.95 9.98
CA ALA A 213 -5.82 4.85 10.36
C ALA A 213 -5.65 3.80 9.25
N ASP A 214 -6.67 3.57 8.42
CA ASP A 214 -6.59 2.69 7.24
C ASP A 214 -5.60 3.22 6.19
N LEU A 215 -5.22 4.51 6.25
CA LEU A 215 -4.26 5.13 5.34
C LEU A 215 -2.81 5.07 5.84
N GLU A 216 -2.59 4.57 7.04
CA GLU A 216 -1.24 4.41 7.58
C GLU A 216 -0.43 3.47 6.68
N HIS A 217 0.70 3.96 6.18
CA HIS A 217 1.60 3.28 5.24
C HIS A 217 1.10 3.20 3.78
N GLU A 218 -0.05 3.79 3.44
CA GLU A 218 -0.52 3.83 2.06
C GLU A 218 0.14 4.98 1.28
N LEU A 219 0.39 4.75 -0.02
CA LEU A 219 0.92 5.79 -0.93
C LEU A 219 -0.21 6.62 -1.55
N VAL A 220 -1.33 5.98 -1.85
CA VAL A 220 -2.46 6.62 -2.52
C VAL A 220 -3.78 6.20 -1.89
N MET A 221 -4.69 7.16 -1.79
CA MET A 221 -6.11 6.97 -1.53
C MET A 221 -6.91 7.42 -2.76
N LEU A 222 -7.62 6.49 -3.38
CA LEU A 222 -8.49 6.76 -4.53
C LEU A 222 -9.96 6.80 -4.10
N ASP A 223 -10.64 7.87 -4.42
CA ASP A 223 -12.11 7.99 -4.39
C ASP A 223 -12.61 7.95 -5.84
N ASP A 224 -13.13 6.80 -6.29
CA ASP A 224 -13.53 6.57 -7.69
C ASP A 224 -14.89 7.20 -8.06
N ASP A 225 -15.69 7.57 -7.07
CA ASP A 225 -16.98 8.25 -7.26
C ASP A 225 -17.15 9.41 -6.27
N MET A 226 -16.15 10.29 -6.29
CA MET A 226 -16.11 11.42 -5.35
C MET A 226 -17.27 12.37 -5.62
N LYS A 227 -18.10 12.57 -4.61
CA LYS A 227 -19.16 13.59 -4.62
C LYS A 227 -18.55 14.93 -4.26
N LEU A 228 -18.42 15.82 -5.22
CA LEU A 228 -17.81 17.15 -5.04
C LEU A 228 -18.54 18.00 -4.00
N GLU A 229 -19.84 17.75 -3.80
CA GLU A 229 -20.70 18.46 -2.85
C GLU A 229 -20.56 17.95 -1.40
N ALA A 230 -19.88 16.80 -1.18
CA ALA A 230 -19.90 16.08 0.08
C ALA A 230 -18.79 16.48 1.07
N LEU A 231 -18.01 17.53 0.79
CA LEU A 231 -16.92 17.99 1.64
C LEU A 231 -17.25 19.35 2.30
N PRO A 232 -18.16 19.39 3.29
CA PRO A 232 -18.48 20.64 4.00
C PRO A 232 -17.31 21.15 4.86
N GLN A 233 -16.40 20.26 5.24
CA GLN A 233 -15.16 20.55 5.96
C GLN A 233 -14.02 19.77 5.30
N THR A 234 -12.81 20.33 5.33
CA THR A 234 -11.62 19.73 4.71
C THR A 234 -10.36 19.89 5.57
N ASN A 235 -10.52 20.05 6.89
CA ASN A 235 -9.40 20.34 7.79
C ASN A 235 -8.44 19.16 7.89
N ASN A 236 -8.97 17.94 8.09
CA ASN A 236 -8.16 16.74 8.16
C ASN A 236 -7.53 16.40 6.81
N ILE A 237 -8.28 16.54 5.69
CA ILE A 237 -7.74 16.34 4.34
C ILE A 237 -6.61 17.33 4.07
N LYS A 238 -6.78 18.62 4.38
CA LYS A 238 -5.72 19.64 4.24
C LYS A 238 -4.48 19.28 5.07
N ALA A 239 -4.68 18.81 6.31
CA ALA A 239 -3.58 18.40 7.18
C ALA A 239 -2.83 17.19 6.61
N ILE A 240 -3.53 16.18 6.09
CA ILE A 240 -2.92 15.00 5.46
C ILE A 240 -2.15 15.38 4.20
N ILE A 241 -2.69 16.26 3.35
CA ILE A 241 -2.02 16.71 2.13
C ILE A 241 -0.70 17.43 2.44
N THR A 242 -0.61 18.19 3.54
CA THR A 242 0.63 18.85 3.97
C THR A 242 1.52 17.92 4.80
N ALA A 243 0.92 17.08 5.64
CA ALA A 243 1.58 16.11 6.53
C ALA A 243 2.79 16.71 7.29
N GLU A 244 2.60 17.89 7.87
CA GLU A 244 3.63 18.59 8.66
C GLU A 244 3.73 18.04 10.09
N LEU A 245 2.65 17.48 10.60
CA LEU A 245 2.53 16.95 11.96
C LEU A 245 1.84 15.57 11.94
N PRO A 246 2.15 14.70 12.93
CA PRO A 246 1.39 13.48 13.16
C PRO A 246 -0.09 13.78 13.38
N MET A 247 -0.93 12.83 13.03
CA MET A 247 -2.37 12.90 13.17
C MET A 247 -2.90 11.89 14.18
N ASP A 248 -4.03 12.21 14.76
CA ASP A 248 -4.77 11.31 15.63
C ASP A 248 -5.42 10.19 14.79
N LEU A 249 -4.98 8.96 15.03
CA LEU A 249 -5.43 7.74 14.38
C LEU A 249 -6.06 6.81 15.42
N GLU A 250 -7.04 6.02 14.98
CA GLU A 250 -7.74 5.10 15.86
C GLU A 250 -7.94 3.75 15.16
N LYS A 251 -7.48 2.68 15.79
CA LYS A 251 -7.73 1.30 15.35
C LYS A 251 -8.76 0.64 16.27
N LYS A 252 -9.60 -0.22 15.71
CA LYS A 252 -10.68 -0.87 16.44
C LYS A 252 -10.14 -1.67 17.62
N GLY A 253 -10.60 -1.36 18.83
CA GLY A 253 -10.16 -2.03 20.06
C GLY A 253 -8.79 -1.58 20.60
N GLN A 254 -8.20 -0.52 20.06
CA GLN A 254 -6.97 0.09 20.55
C GLN A 254 -7.21 1.54 20.96
N GLN A 255 -6.36 2.08 21.83
CA GLN A 255 -6.36 3.51 22.14
C GLN A 255 -5.94 4.31 20.90
N SER A 256 -6.42 5.55 20.79
CA SER A 256 -5.94 6.48 19.77
C SER A 256 -4.44 6.75 19.94
N TYR A 257 -3.76 6.94 18.83
CA TYR A 257 -2.33 7.20 18.79
C TYR A 257 -1.99 8.23 17.70
N GLN A 258 -0.80 8.82 17.81
CA GLN A 258 -0.31 9.77 16.82
C GLN A 258 0.48 9.00 15.73
N GLY A 259 0.06 9.16 14.46
CA GLY A 259 0.71 8.52 13.32
C GLY A 259 0.98 9.49 12.17
N ASP A 260 2.02 9.18 11.39
CA ASP A 260 2.40 9.95 10.21
C ASP A 260 1.69 9.39 8.98
N LEU A 261 0.95 10.25 8.29
CA LEU A 261 0.34 9.94 7.00
C LEU A 261 1.09 10.65 5.87
N TYR A 262 1.40 9.92 4.80
CA TYR A 262 2.05 10.46 3.60
C TYR A 262 1.28 10.12 2.31
N VAL A 263 0.01 9.78 2.46
CA VAL A 263 -0.88 9.39 1.37
C VAL A 263 -1.23 10.58 0.47
N ARG A 264 -1.30 10.34 -0.85
CA ARG A 264 -1.84 11.31 -1.82
C ARG A 264 -3.27 10.95 -2.16
N PHE A 265 -4.13 11.97 -2.21
CA PHE A 265 -5.53 11.79 -2.59
C PHE A 265 -5.71 11.95 -4.09
N ILE A 266 -6.50 11.05 -4.67
CA ILE A 266 -7.00 11.12 -6.03
C ILE A 266 -8.52 10.99 -5.97
N GLY A 267 -9.24 12.00 -6.42
CA GLY A 267 -10.69 11.98 -6.53
C GLY A 267 -11.13 11.97 -8.00
N LEU A 268 -11.96 10.99 -8.36
CA LEU A 268 -12.60 10.94 -9.67
C LEU A 268 -14.06 11.34 -9.49
N GLY A 269 -14.47 12.46 -10.07
CA GLY A 269 -15.79 13.04 -9.83
C GLY A 269 -16.56 13.32 -11.12
N ASN A 270 -17.89 13.32 -10.97
CA ASN A 270 -18.81 13.78 -12.01
C ASN A 270 -19.38 15.12 -11.56
N GLY A 271 -19.41 16.11 -12.48
CA GLY A 271 -20.00 17.42 -12.21
C GLY A 271 -19.12 18.58 -12.62
N VAL A 272 -19.45 19.77 -12.15
CA VAL A 272 -18.73 21.01 -12.40
C VAL A 272 -17.95 21.44 -11.14
N LEU A 273 -16.79 22.01 -11.35
CA LEU A 273 -15.89 22.54 -10.32
C LEU A 273 -16.57 23.48 -9.33
N GLN A 274 -17.63 24.13 -9.74
CA GLN A 274 -18.42 25.07 -8.92
C GLN A 274 -19.16 24.40 -7.76
N SER A 275 -19.27 23.06 -7.78
CA SER A 275 -19.93 22.26 -6.76
C SER A 275 -19.04 21.95 -5.53
N LEU A 276 -17.74 22.28 -5.55
CA LEU A 276 -16.87 22.10 -4.39
C LEU A 276 -17.32 23.00 -3.22
N TYR A 277 -17.66 22.39 -2.10
CA TYR A 277 -18.24 23.09 -0.94
C TYR A 277 -17.22 23.96 -0.21
N ASP A 278 -15.98 23.45 0.00
CA ASP A 278 -14.90 24.26 0.59
C ASP A 278 -14.21 25.09 -0.48
N ARG A 279 -14.56 26.38 -0.51
CA ARG A 279 -13.98 27.39 -1.40
C ARG A 279 -12.82 28.16 -0.79
N SER A 280 -12.24 27.68 0.32
CA SER A 280 -11.10 28.35 0.94
C SER A 280 -9.87 28.32 0.01
N VAL A 281 -9.14 29.44 -0.02
CA VAL A 281 -7.86 29.54 -0.74
C VAL A 281 -6.91 28.41 -0.31
N GLY A 282 -6.95 28.03 0.98
CA GLY A 282 -6.17 26.95 1.53
C GLY A 282 -6.45 25.59 0.92
N PHE A 283 -7.69 25.29 0.56
CA PHE A 283 -8.05 24.04 -0.12
C PHE A 283 -7.77 24.09 -1.62
N PHE A 284 -8.11 25.22 -2.29
CA PHE A 284 -7.85 25.39 -3.73
C PHE A 284 -6.38 25.23 -4.09
N ARG A 285 -5.47 25.84 -3.34
CA ARG A 285 -4.03 25.74 -3.65
C ARG A 285 -3.47 24.32 -3.56
N ARG A 286 -4.19 23.38 -2.89
CA ARG A 286 -3.78 21.99 -2.72
C ARG A 286 -4.32 21.04 -3.79
N GLN A 287 -5.06 21.57 -4.76
CA GLN A 287 -5.68 20.78 -5.81
C GLN A 287 -4.92 20.94 -7.13
N ILE A 288 -4.80 19.84 -7.85
CA ILE A 288 -4.57 19.77 -9.27
C ILE A 288 -5.87 19.27 -9.86
N ILE A 289 -6.47 20.03 -10.76
CA ILE A 289 -7.77 19.71 -11.33
C ILE A 289 -7.59 19.50 -12.82
N LEU A 290 -7.90 18.28 -13.25
CA LEU A 290 -7.91 17.90 -14.66
C LEU A 290 -9.35 17.68 -15.10
N SER A 291 -9.70 18.18 -16.26
CA SER A 291 -11.04 18.03 -16.86
C SER A 291 -10.96 17.08 -18.04
N THR A 292 -11.86 16.10 -18.08
CA THR A 292 -11.93 15.19 -19.22
C THR A 292 -12.51 15.88 -20.44
N LYS A 293 -12.04 15.48 -21.61
CA LYS A 293 -12.71 15.76 -22.88
C LYS A 293 -14.12 15.17 -22.89
N GLU A 294 -15.00 15.75 -23.69
CA GLU A 294 -16.29 15.14 -23.94
C GLU A 294 -16.11 13.80 -24.66
N LYS A 295 -16.88 12.81 -24.26
CA LYS A 295 -16.85 11.50 -24.91
C LYS A 295 -17.33 11.65 -26.36
N ASP A 296 -16.52 11.18 -27.31
CA ASP A 296 -16.97 11.07 -28.70
C ASP A 296 -18.21 10.17 -28.77
N PRO A 297 -19.35 10.64 -29.27
CA PRO A 297 -20.56 9.86 -29.38
C PRO A 297 -20.41 8.61 -30.25
N ASN A 298 -19.42 8.59 -31.16
CA ASN A 298 -19.12 7.44 -32.03
C ASN A 298 -18.08 6.48 -31.42
N ARG A 299 -17.52 6.81 -30.26
CA ARG A 299 -16.54 5.94 -29.57
C ARG A 299 -17.19 4.61 -29.22
N LYS A 300 -16.62 3.53 -29.75
CA LYS A 300 -16.94 2.18 -29.31
C LYS A 300 -16.08 1.87 -28.09
N ASP A 301 -16.72 1.52 -26.98
CA ASP A 301 -16.00 1.04 -25.80
C ASP A 301 -15.47 -0.37 -26.09
N ASP A 302 -14.17 -0.57 -25.89
CA ASP A 302 -13.55 -1.89 -25.96
C ASP A 302 -13.92 -2.66 -24.68
N PRO A 303 -14.59 -3.82 -24.77
CA PRO A 303 -15.00 -4.59 -23.61
C PRO A 303 -13.84 -5.36 -22.94
N TYR A 304 -12.63 -5.39 -23.53
CA TYR A 304 -11.49 -6.17 -23.05
C TYR A 304 -10.33 -5.33 -22.51
#